data_244563524387339d1256ce45b10a98eb
#
_entry.id   244563524387339d1256ce45b10a98eb
#
_cell.length_a   1.000
_cell.length_b   1.000
_cell.length_c   1.000
_cell.angle_alpha   90.00
_cell.angle_beta   90.00
_cell.angle_gamma   90.00
#
_symmetry.space_group_name_H-M   'P 1'
#
loop_
_entity.id
_entity.type
_entity.pdbx_description
1 polymer ?
#
loop_
_entity_poly.entity_id
_entity_poly.type
_entity_poly.pdbx_seq_one_letter_code
_entity_poly.pdbx_strand_id
1 'polypeptide(L)'
;MVQYSQIDRTFAALADPTRRGILERLGRGSATITELAEPFGISLTGMKKHVRVLEDAELVTTAKVGRSRRCSLGPRRLEDVEEWIETYRRMMGERLDRFGELLERTKGVPQ
;
A
#
# COMPACT_ATOMS: atom_id res chain seq x y z
N MET A 1 21.71 -5.08 -12.33
CA MET A 1 20.50 -4.25 -12.34
C MET A 1 19.46 -4.88 -11.41
N VAL A 2 18.96 -4.12 -10.46
CA VAL A 2 17.95 -4.64 -9.53
C VAL A 2 16.58 -4.50 -10.17
N GLN A 3 15.86 -5.62 -10.29
CA GLN A 3 14.48 -5.61 -10.75
C GLN A 3 13.59 -5.78 -9.52
N TYR A 4 12.69 -4.84 -9.33
CA TYR A 4 11.73 -4.92 -8.23
C TYR A 4 10.51 -5.70 -8.69
N SER A 5 10.05 -6.63 -7.86
CA SER A 5 8.81 -7.33 -8.10
C SER A 5 7.62 -6.37 -7.96
N GLN A 6 6.45 -6.80 -8.41
CA GLN A 6 5.23 -5.99 -8.27
C GLN A 6 4.92 -5.68 -6.80
N ILE A 7 5.15 -6.64 -5.91
CA ILE A 7 4.90 -6.42 -4.48
C ILE A 7 5.86 -5.38 -3.90
N ASP A 8 7.12 -5.36 -4.36
CA ASP A 8 8.09 -4.35 -3.92
C ASP A 8 7.65 -2.96 -4.34
N ARG A 9 7.15 -2.80 -5.57
CA ARG A 9 6.63 -1.53 -6.07
C ARG A 9 5.44 -1.07 -5.25
N THR A 10 4.57 -2.00 -4.90
CA THR A 10 3.39 -1.72 -4.08
C THR A 10 3.80 -1.24 -2.69
N PHE A 11 4.72 -1.94 -2.03
CA PHE A 11 5.22 -1.51 -0.72
C PHE A 11 5.91 -0.16 -0.79
N ALA A 12 6.74 0.06 -1.82
CA ALA A 12 7.41 1.34 -2.00
C ALA A 12 6.41 2.48 -2.18
N ALA A 13 5.38 2.26 -2.98
CA ALA A 13 4.32 3.26 -3.19
C ALA A 13 3.59 3.57 -1.89
N LEU A 14 3.30 2.56 -1.07
CA LEU A 14 2.58 2.71 0.19
C LEU A 14 3.44 3.24 1.34
N ALA A 15 4.75 3.28 1.18
CA ALA A 15 5.67 3.72 2.23
C ALA A 15 5.58 5.22 2.53
N ASP A 16 5.02 6.00 1.64
CA ASP A 16 4.90 7.45 1.81
C ASP A 16 3.51 7.85 2.28
N PRO A 17 3.40 8.66 3.36
CA PRO A 17 2.08 9.04 3.90
C PRO A 17 1.25 9.88 2.93
N THR A 18 1.88 10.71 2.10
CA THR A 18 1.15 11.49 1.10
C THR A 18 0.50 10.56 0.08
N ARG A 19 1.23 9.56 -0.39
CA ARG A 19 0.69 8.60 -1.34
C ARG A 19 -0.45 7.78 -0.74
N ARG A 20 -0.34 7.38 0.52
CA ARG A 20 -1.47 6.72 1.21
C ARG A 20 -2.69 7.63 1.28
N GLY A 21 -2.48 8.92 1.55
CA GLY A 21 -3.54 9.91 1.57
C GLY A 21 -4.22 10.10 0.22
N ILE A 22 -3.43 10.05 -0.86
CA ILE A 22 -3.97 10.11 -2.22
C ILE A 22 -4.93 8.93 -2.47
N LEU A 23 -4.50 7.73 -2.11
CA LEU A 23 -5.35 6.54 -2.28
C LEU A 23 -6.65 6.65 -1.47
N GLU A 24 -6.57 7.12 -0.25
CA GLU A 24 -7.76 7.35 0.59
C GLU A 24 -8.71 8.34 -0.07
N ARG A 25 -8.16 9.44 -0.61
CA ARG A 25 -8.96 10.44 -1.31
C ARG A 25 -9.64 9.86 -2.55
N LEU A 26 -8.90 9.08 -3.35
CA LEU A 26 -9.42 8.45 -4.57
C LEU A 26 -10.44 7.35 -4.26
N GLY A 27 -10.39 6.79 -3.05
CA GLY A 27 -11.40 5.84 -2.59
C GLY A 27 -12.80 6.46 -2.51
N ARG A 28 -12.90 7.80 -2.43
CA ARG A 28 -14.17 8.53 -2.40
C ARG A 28 -14.61 9.00 -3.78
N GLY A 29 -13.78 8.85 -4.80
CA GLY A 29 -14.08 9.25 -6.16
C GLY A 29 -12.85 9.80 -6.86
N SER A 30 -12.91 9.87 -8.19
CA SER A 30 -11.81 10.38 -8.99
C SER A 30 -11.55 11.86 -8.71
N ALA A 31 -10.33 12.30 -8.98
CA ALA A 31 -9.92 13.68 -8.78
C ALA A 31 -8.84 14.06 -9.79
N THR A 32 -8.77 15.34 -10.12
CA THR A 32 -7.68 15.85 -10.97
C THR A 32 -6.40 16.01 -10.14
N ILE A 33 -5.27 16.13 -10.81
CA ILE A 33 -3.99 16.41 -10.14
C ILE A 33 -4.09 17.68 -9.28
N THR A 34 -4.74 18.72 -9.81
CA THR A 34 -4.92 19.97 -9.08
C THR A 34 -5.75 19.78 -7.81
N GLU A 35 -6.86 19.05 -7.93
CA GLU A 35 -7.71 18.74 -6.79
C GLU A 35 -6.99 17.91 -5.72
N LEU A 36 -6.07 17.02 -6.15
CA LEU A 36 -5.27 16.24 -5.21
C LEU A 36 -4.20 17.09 -4.53
N ALA A 37 -3.55 17.98 -5.26
CA ALA A 37 -2.44 18.78 -4.72
C ALA A 37 -2.87 19.76 -3.64
N GLU A 38 -4.04 20.35 -3.80
CA GLU A 38 -4.52 21.45 -2.93
C GLU A 38 -4.60 21.05 -1.45
N PRO A 39 -5.29 19.98 -1.07
CA PRO A 39 -5.39 19.61 0.36
C PRO A 39 -4.05 19.24 1.01
N PHE A 40 -3.08 18.74 0.22
CA PHE A 40 -1.77 18.36 0.75
C PHE A 40 -0.78 19.51 0.79
N GLY A 41 -1.13 20.66 0.20
CA GLY A 41 -0.25 21.82 0.18
C GLY A 41 1.05 21.60 -0.60
N ILE A 42 1.04 20.73 -1.59
CA ILE A 42 2.21 20.46 -2.41
C ILE A 42 2.03 20.96 -3.84
N SER A 43 3.16 21.14 -4.54
CA SER A 43 3.14 21.64 -5.91
C SER A 43 2.53 20.62 -6.87
N LEU A 44 2.08 21.09 -8.03
CA LEU A 44 1.59 20.22 -9.08
C LEU A 44 2.69 19.23 -9.53
N THR A 45 3.92 19.70 -9.63
CA THR A 45 5.06 18.87 -10.01
C THR A 45 5.28 17.75 -8.98
N GLY A 46 5.23 18.08 -7.69
CA GLY A 46 5.37 17.10 -6.61
C GLY A 46 4.22 16.09 -6.62
N MET A 47 2.99 16.57 -6.82
CA MET A 47 1.83 15.70 -6.89
C MET A 47 1.92 14.75 -8.09
N LYS A 48 2.34 15.24 -9.25
CA LYS A 48 2.52 14.40 -10.44
C LYS A 48 3.51 13.27 -10.18
N LYS A 49 4.59 13.53 -9.44
CA LYS A 49 5.58 12.49 -9.09
C LYS A 49 4.97 11.42 -8.21
N HIS A 50 4.20 11.82 -7.20
CA HIS A 50 3.51 10.87 -6.33
C HIS A 50 2.51 10.02 -7.09
N VAL A 51 1.72 10.64 -7.95
CA VAL A 51 0.73 9.93 -8.77
C VAL A 51 1.42 8.95 -9.71
N ARG A 52 2.57 9.33 -10.28
CA ARG A 52 3.32 8.44 -11.17
C ARG A 52 3.82 7.21 -10.45
N VAL A 53 4.31 7.34 -9.21
CA VAL A 53 4.73 6.19 -8.41
C VAL A 53 3.56 5.24 -8.18
N LEU A 54 2.39 5.79 -7.85
CA LEU A 54 1.17 5.00 -7.66
C LEU A 54 0.70 4.34 -8.95
N GLU A 55 0.81 5.05 -10.06
CA GLU A 55 0.44 4.53 -11.38
C GLU A 55 1.36 3.38 -11.79
N ASP A 56 2.67 3.54 -11.59
CA ASP A 56 3.66 2.49 -11.89
C ASP A 56 3.42 1.23 -11.03
N ALA A 57 2.86 1.40 -9.84
CA ALA A 57 2.48 0.28 -8.97
C ALA A 57 1.07 -0.26 -9.28
N GLU A 58 0.40 0.28 -10.31
CA GLU A 58 -0.94 -0.10 -10.73
C GLU A 58 -2.03 0.16 -9.67
N LEU A 59 -1.74 1.04 -8.73
CA LEU A 59 -2.70 1.42 -7.69
C LEU A 59 -3.60 2.58 -8.14
N VAL A 60 -3.16 3.33 -9.14
CA VAL A 60 -3.88 4.47 -9.70
C VAL A 60 -3.83 4.38 -11.22
N THR A 61 -4.91 4.78 -11.86
CA THR A 61 -4.94 5.01 -13.30
C THR A 61 -5.20 6.50 -13.55
N THR A 62 -4.66 7.00 -14.65
CA THR A 62 -4.89 8.39 -15.05
C THR A 62 -5.41 8.45 -16.47
N ALA A 63 -6.26 9.43 -16.72
CA ALA A 63 -6.78 9.69 -18.06
C ALA A 63 -6.84 11.18 -18.30
N LYS A 64 -6.51 11.59 -19.51
CA LYS A 64 -6.61 12.99 -19.91
C LYS A 64 -8.08 13.28 -20.23
N VAL A 65 -8.64 14.28 -19.53
CA VAL A 65 -10.01 14.77 -19.78
C VAL A 65 -9.91 16.27 -20.04
N GLY A 66 -10.08 16.67 -21.29
CA GLY A 66 -9.85 18.05 -21.68
C GLY A 66 -8.39 18.45 -21.45
N ARG A 67 -8.18 19.50 -20.66
CA ARG A 67 -6.84 19.98 -20.29
C ARG A 67 -6.34 19.41 -18.97
N SER A 68 -7.17 18.63 -18.29
CA SER A 68 -6.87 18.08 -16.97
C SER A 68 -6.52 16.61 -17.06
N ARG A 69 -5.74 16.16 -16.09
CA ARG A 69 -5.47 14.74 -15.92
C ARG A 69 -6.23 14.26 -14.71
N ARG A 70 -7.13 13.33 -14.93
CA ARG A 70 -8.00 12.78 -13.88
C ARG A 70 -7.46 11.45 -13.40
N CYS A 71 -7.37 11.32 -12.08
CA CYS A 71 -6.86 10.12 -11.41
C CYS A 71 -7.99 9.33 -10.79
N SER A 72 -7.86 8.01 -10.83
CA SER A 72 -8.83 7.08 -10.25
C SER A 72 -8.07 5.90 -9.65
N LEU A 73 -8.70 5.18 -8.73
CA LEU A 73 -8.10 3.94 -8.22
C LEU A 73 -7.88 2.97 -9.38
N GLY A 74 -6.74 2.32 -9.37
CA GLY A 74 -6.36 1.37 -10.40
C GLY A 74 -6.96 -0.02 -10.17
N PRO A 75 -6.66 -0.97 -11.09
CA PRO A 75 -7.23 -2.31 -11.02
C PRO A 75 -6.65 -3.16 -9.89
N ARG A 76 -5.44 -2.86 -9.42
CA ARG A 76 -4.81 -3.64 -8.38
C ARG A 76 -5.37 -3.27 -7.01
N ARG A 77 -5.84 -4.27 -6.27
CA ARG A 77 -6.51 -4.09 -4.97
C ARG A 77 -5.64 -4.58 -3.82
N LEU A 78 -4.31 -4.50 -3.98
CA LEU A 78 -3.36 -4.91 -2.96
C LEU A 78 -3.39 -6.42 -2.68
N GLU A 79 -3.79 -7.23 -3.64
CA GLU A 79 -3.92 -8.68 -3.49
C GLU A 79 -2.61 -9.32 -3.01
N ASP A 80 -1.50 -8.94 -3.63
CA ASP A 80 -0.19 -9.49 -3.28
C ASP A 80 0.30 -9.02 -1.90
N VAL A 81 -0.02 -7.79 -1.51
CA VAL A 81 0.27 -7.29 -0.17
C VAL A 81 -0.57 -8.03 0.87
N GLU A 82 -1.86 -8.19 0.58
CA GLU A 82 -2.79 -8.91 1.46
C GLU A 82 -2.33 -10.36 1.66
N GLU A 83 -1.94 -11.03 0.59
CA GLU A 83 -1.41 -12.40 0.64
C GLU A 83 -0.13 -12.46 1.45
N TRP A 84 0.77 -11.51 1.25
CA TRP A 84 2.02 -11.46 2.02
C TRP A 84 1.75 -11.27 3.51
N ILE A 85 0.84 -10.35 3.85
CA ILE A 85 0.47 -10.08 5.24
C ILE A 85 -0.15 -11.32 5.87
N GLU A 86 -1.06 -11.99 5.15
CA GLU A 86 -1.71 -13.20 5.63
C GLU A 86 -0.70 -14.31 5.90
N THR A 87 0.24 -14.51 5.00
CA THR A 87 1.31 -15.49 5.16
C THR A 87 2.16 -15.18 6.39
N TYR A 88 2.57 -13.91 6.53
CA TYR A 88 3.37 -13.48 7.68
C TYR A 88 2.62 -13.69 9.00
N ARG A 89 1.34 -13.30 9.03
CA ARG A 89 0.52 -13.45 10.23
C ARG A 89 0.36 -14.91 10.62
N ARG A 90 0.19 -15.77 9.63
CA ARG A 90 0.09 -17.22 9.86
C ARG A 90 1.38 -17.79 10.44
N MET A 91 2.52 -17.46 9.84
CA MET A 91 3.83 -17.90 10.34
C MET A 91 4.07 -17.38 11.77
N MET A 92 3.73 -16.12 12.04
CA MET A 92 3.88 -15.54 13.36
C MET A 92 2.96 -16.22 14.37
N GLY A 93 1.71 -16.51 13.98
CA GLY A 93 0.75 -17.22 14.82
C GLY A 93 1.24 -18.61 15.19
N GLU A 94 1.71 -19.38 14.21
CA GLU A 94 2.27 -20.73 14.44
C GLU A 94 3.47 -20.68 15.40
N ARG A 95 4.32 -19.69 15.22
CA ARG A 95 5.50 -19.53 16.07
C ARG A 95 5.11 -19.19 17.50
N LEU A 96 4.13 -18.33 17.68
CA LEU A 96 3.61 -17.98 19.01
C LEU A 96 2.90 -19.16 19.66
N ASP A 97 2.16 -19.94 18.89
CA ASP A 97 1.48 -21.15 19.37
C ASP A 97 2.49 -22.16 19.88
N ARG A 98 3.57 -22.40 19.13
CA ARG A 98 4.65 -23.29 19.56
C ARG A 98 5.33 -22.79 20.82
N PHE A 99 5.54 -21.50 20.92
CA PHE A 99 6.12 -20.89 22.13
C PHE A 99 5.18 -21.04 23.31
N GLY A 100 3.87 -20.85 23.10
CA GLY A 100 2.85 -21.06 24.12
C GLY A 100 2.83 -22.51 24.62
N GLU A 101 2.88 -23.48 23.68
CA GLU A 101 2.96 -24.88 24.04
C GLU A 101 4.20 -25.22 24.87
N LEU A 102 5.34 -24.62 24.52
CA LEU A 102 6.57 -24.81 25.27
C LEU A 102 6.44 -24.27 26.70
N LEU A 103 5.85 -23.11 26.86
CA LEU A 103 5.59 -22.52 28.18
C LEU A 103 4.62 -23.38 29.01
N GLU A 104 3.59 -23.93 28.37
CA GLU A 104 2.64 -24.82 29.01
C GLU A 104 3.34 -26.08 29.55
N ARG A 105 4.20 -26.70 28.73
CA ARG A 105 4.96 -27.85 29.15
C ARG A 105 5.87 -27.53 30.33
N THR A 106 6.51 -26.38 30.31
CA THR A 106 7.41 -25.95 31.39
C THR A 106 6.63 -25.70 32.67
N LYS A 107 5.44 -25.14 32.59
CA LYS A 107 4.57 -24.93 33.75
C LYS A 107 4.02 -26.24 34.32
N GLY A 108 3.79 -27.21 33.45
CA GLY A 108 3.26 -28.49 33.84
C GLY A 108 4.28 -29.45 34.49
N VAL A 109 5.54 -29.06 34.53
CA VAL A 109 6.58 -29.89 35.17
C VAL A 109 6.48 -29.71 36.69
N PRO A 110 6.24 -30.79 37.46
CA PRO A 110 6.22 -30.71 38.92
C PRO A 110 7.58 -30.27 39.44
N GLN A 111 7.58 -29.35 40.32
CA GLN A 111 8.81 -28.89 40.97
C GLN A 111 9.20 -29.80 42.11
#